data_acdd7b62894c6f68409195b8fe083a77
#
_entry.id   acdd7b62894c6f68409195b8fe083a77
#
_cell.length_a   1.000
_cell.length_b   1.000
_cell.length_c   1.000
_cell.angle_alpha   90.00
_cell.angle_beta   90.00
_cell.angle_gamma   90.00
#
_symmetry.space_group_name_H-M   'P 1'
#
loop_
_entity.id
_entity.type
_entity.pdbx_description
1 polymer ?
#
loop_
_entity_poly.entity_id
_entity_poly.type
_entity_poly.pdbx_seq_one_letter_code
_entity_poly.pdbx_strand_id
1 'polypeptide(L)'
;VSVWSDWLSAELASIEAAGLWRTNRCFDGGLQGVLNGRRLINFAANDYLGLSFHPAVRRAAQEAIERDGTGAGASRLVTGTRSLHAQLEAEIAQWKGTEKALVFPTGYAANIGVMTTLGASGATIFSDALNHASIIDGCRLAKAHSVVFPHNDVEVLDANLRATAGRKLVVTEAVFSMDGDKAPLADLARVCDRHGALLVVDEAHAALGLPREPLACEHVFVGTLSKTLGALGGWAAGSRATIDLLVNRARTFIFTTGLSPADTAAASAALAVYRSEEGEQLRRKLRANIDAIRSGHPSPIVPLILGSEDAALEASRALLERGIFIPAIRPPTVPQGTSRLRLTLSAAHTDAMIAQLSAALREVIG
;
A
#
# COMPACT_ATOMS: atom_id res chain seq x y z
N VAL A 1 8.64 25.15 34.41
CA VAL A 1 8.62 24.47 33.09
C VAL A 1 9.31 23.14 33.29
N SER A 2 8.77 22.07 32.73
CA SER A 2 9.35 20.72 32.86
C SER A 2 10.37 20.47 31.74
N VAL A 3 11.35 19.58 32.01
CA VAL A 3 12.29 19.11 30.97
C VAL A 3 11.55 18.61 29.70
N TRP A 4 10.39 18.00 29.86
CA TRP A 4 9.56 17.57 28.75
C TRP A 4 8.98 18.73 27.93
N SER A 5 8.48 19.79 28.60
CA SER A 5 7.93 20.97 27.92
C SER A 5 8.99 21.67 27.08
N ASP A 6 10.21 21.81 27.65
CA ASP A 6 11.32 22.44 26.94
C ASP A 6 11.75 21.62 25.73
N TRP A 7 11.88 20.29 25.89
CA TRP A 7 12.21 19.39 24.79
C TRP A 7 11.15 19.41 23.70
N LEU A 8 9.86 19.27 24.05
CA LEU A 8 8.76 19.31 23.08
C LEU A 8 8.73 20.62 22.28
N SER A 9 8.95 21.75 22.97
CA SER A 9 8.97 23.07 22.31
C SER A 9 10.14 23.18 21.33
N ALA A 10 11.31 22.68 21.70
CA ALA A 10 12.51 22.70 20.86
C ALA A 10 12.32 21.81 19.61
N GLU A 11 11.79 20.60 19.78
CA GLU A 11 11.50 19.68 18.68
C GLU A 11 10.48 20.28 17.68
N LEU A 12 9.38 20.85 18.20
CA LEU A 12 8.36 21.48 17.34
C LEU A 12 8.91 22.68 16.59
N ALA A 13 9.71 23.53 17.26
CA ALA A 13 10.37 24.67 16.61
C ALA A 13 11.36 24.20 15.51
N SER A 14 12.09 23.11 15.74
CA SER A 14 12.98 22.51 14.74
C SER A 14 12.22 22.01 13.53
N ILE A 15 11.08 21.33 13.71
CA ILE A 15 10.20 20.86 12.63
C ILE A 15 9.65 22.04 11.82
N GLU A 16 9.23 23.11 12.50
CA GLU A 16 8.71 24.32 11.85
C GLU A 16 9.80 25.05 11.06
N ALA A 17 10.97 25.26 11.65
CA ALA A 17 12.12 25.88 11.00
C ALA A 17 12.60 25.09 9.76
N ALA A 18 12.48 23.76 9.79
CA ALA A 18 12.78 22.89 8.65
C ALA A 18 11.66 22.85 7.59
N GLY A 19 10.54 23.56 7.78
CA GLY A 19 9.39 23.50 6.85
C GLY A 19 8.69 22.15 6.80
N LEU A 20 8.89 21.29 7.81
CA LEU A 20 8.37 19.92 7.88
C LEU A 20 7.07 19.79 8.70
N TRP A 21 6.48 20.92 9.09
CA TRP A 21 5.23 20.90 9.85
C TRP A 21 4.11 20.20 9.10
N ARG A 22 3.45 19.26 9.78
CA ARG A 22 2.34 18.48 9.24
C ARG A 22 1.04 18.82 9.94
N THR A 23 -0.02 19.01 9.17
CA THR A 23 -1.38 19.23 9.69
C THR A 23 -2.36 18.23 9.10
N ASN A 24 -3.28 17.75 9.92
CA ASN A 24 -4.40 16.95 9.44
C ASN A 24 -5.35 17.82 8.61
N ARG A 25 -5.83 17.27 7.51
CA ARG A 25 -6.85 17.91 6.66
C ARG A 25 -8.11 17.06 6.70
N CYS A 26 -9.23 17.65 7.09
CA CYS A 26 -10.54 16.99 7.02
C CYS A 26 -11.03 17.01 5.58
N PHE A 27 -11.10 15.84 4.98
CA PHE A 27 -11.64 15.64 3.65
C PHE A 27 -12.90 14.75 3.76
N ASP A 28 -14.07 15.34 3.66
CA ASP A 28 -15.35 14.65 3.77
C ASP A 28 -15.82 14.19 2.38
N GLY A 29 -16.16 12.91 2.26
CA GLY A 29 -16.60 12.30 1.02
C GLY A 29 -15.52 11.44 0.34
N GLY A 30 -15.84 10.98 -0.87
CA GLY A 30 -14.95 10.12 -1.68
C GLY A 30 -14.07 10.90 -2.66
N LEU A 31 -14.16 10.54 -3.95
CA LEU A 31 -13.39 11.24 -5.00
C LEU A 31 -13.94 12.66 -5.28
N GLN A 32 -15.21 12.90 -5.04
CA GLN A 32 -15.76 14.26 -4.92
C GLN A 32 -16.06 14.51 -3.46
N GLY A 33 -15.34 15.43 -2.85
CA GLY A 33 -15.46 15.68 -1.42
C GLY A 33 -15.33 17.16 -1.09
N VAL A 34 -15.35 17.44 0.21
CA VAL A 34 -15.24 18.79 0.77
C VAL A 34 -13.98 18.85 1.63
N LEU A 35 -13.08 19.75 1.32
CA LEU A 35 -11.92 20.11 2.12
C LEU A 35 -12.05 21.55 2.59
N ASN A 36 -12.14 21.78 3.89
CA ASN A 36 -12.28 23.13 4.48
C ASN A 36 -13.44 23.93 3.85
N GLY A 37 -14.61 23.30 3.64
CA GLY A 37 -15.80 23.93 3.07
C GLY A 37 -15.82 24.08 1.55
N ARG A 38 -14.74 23.71 0.85
CA ARG A 38 -14.65 23.78 -0.62
C ARG A 38 -14.86 22.40 -1.25
N ARG A 39 -15.73 22.32 -2.27
CA ARG A 39 -15.87 21.09 -3.08
C ARG A 39 -14.65 20.92 -3.98
N LEU A 40 -14.08 19.73 -3.97
CA LEU A 40 -12.86 19.38 -4.70
C LEU A 40 -13.00 18.00 -5.33
N ILE A 41 -12.28 17.79 -6.43
CA ILE A 41 -12.02 16.48 -7.00
C ILE A 41 -10.70 15.97 -6.39
N ASN A 42 -10.75 14.80 -5.79
CA ASN A 42 -9.63 14.19 -5.08
C ASN A 42 -8.83 13.26 -6.00
N PHE A 43 -7.65 13.69 -6.40
CA PHE A 43 -6.66 12.89 -7.13
C PHE A 43 -5.50 12.45 -6.23
N ALA A 44 -5.76 12.21 -4.95
CA ALA A 44 -4.79 11.75 -3.96
C ALA A 44 -5.18 10.44 -3.26
N ALA A 45 -6.45 10.00 -3.39
CA ALA A 45 -6.95 8.81 -2.75
C ALA A 45 -6.37 7.53 -3.38
N ASN A 46 -6.16 6.50 -2.55
CA ASN A 46 -5.72 5.19 -3.02
C ASN A 46 -6.88 4.22 -3.26
N ASP A 47 -8.13 4.68 -3.27
CA ASP A 47 -9.31 3.90 -3.65
C ASP A 47 -9.38 3.78 -5.18
N TYR A 48 -8.48 2.96 -5.73
CA TYR A 48 -8.22 2.87 -7.17
C TYR A 48 -9.41 2.41 -8.01
N LEU A 49 -10.31 1.64 -7.43
CA LEU A 49 -11.50 1.14 -8.11
C LEU A 49 -12.79 1.80 -7.61
N GLY A 50 -12.72 2.68 -6.59
CA GLY A 50 -13.89 3.33 -5.99
C GLY A 50 -14.74 2.39 -5.14
N LEU A 51 -14.18 1.28 -4.67
CA LEU A 51 -14.92 0.24 -3.96
C LEU A 51 -15.34 0.64 -2.54
N SER A 52 -14.73 1.64 -1.93
CA SER A 52 -15.13 2.15 -0.61
C SER A 52 -16.57 2.70 -0.60
N PHE A 53 -17.08 3.15 -1.75
CA PHE A 53 -18.45 3.63 -1.93
C PHE A 53 -19.36 2.65 -2.66
N HIS A 54 -18.86 1.48 -3.03
CA HIS A 54 -19.60 0.47 -3.78
C HIS A 54 -20.81 -0.05 -2.97
N PRO A 55 -22.04 -0.12 -3.57
CA PRO A 55 -23.24 -0.50 -2.82
C PRO A 55 -23.15 -1.87 -2.16
N ALA A 56 -22.58 -2.88 -2.83
CA ALA A 56 -22.42 -4.23 -2.27
C ALA A 56 -21.45 -4.25 -1.08
N VAL A 57 -20.36 -3.49 -1.15
CA VAL A 57 -19.35 -3.38 -0.09
C VAL A 57 -19.95 -2.72 1.15
N ARG A 58 -20.66 -1.60 0.97
CA ARG A 58 -21.34 -0.88 2.07
C ARG A 58 -22.40 -1.76 2.73
N ARG A 59 -23.21 -2.47 1.94
CA ARG A 59 -24.26 -3.37 2.45
C ARG A 59 -23.67 -4.50 3.28
N ALA A 60 -22.61 -5.15 2.79
CA ALA A 60 -21.94 -6.22 3.52
C ALA A 60 -21.40 -5.74 4.88
N ALA A 61 -20.84 -4.53 4.94
CA ALA A 61 -20.39 -3.93 6.20
C ALA A 61 -21.58 -3.69 7.17
N GLN A 62 -22.70 -3.14 6.70
CA GLN A 62 -23.90 -2.89 7.51
C GLN A 62 -24.47 -4.19 8.09
N GLU A 63 -24.65 -5.20 7.25
CA GLU A 63 -25.16 -6.51 7.68
C GLU A 63 -24.23 -7.19 8.71
N ALA A 64 -22.92 -7.02 8.55
CA ALA A 64 -21.94 -7.56 9.52
C ALA A 64 -22.01 -6.81 10.87
N ILE A 65 -22.24 -5.50 10.87
CA ILE A 65 -22.43 -4.74 12.12
C ILE A 65 -23.66 -5.24 12.88
N GLU A 66 -24.77 -5.43 12.19
CA GLU A 66 -26.02 -5.90 12.82
C GLU A 66 -25.89 -7.31 13.40
N ARG A 67 -25.18 -8.21 12.70
CA ARG A 67 -25.05 -9.61 13.12
C ARG A 67 -23.94 -9.84 14.13
N ASP A 68 -22.76 -9.21 13.95
CA ASP A 68 -21.53 -9.53 14.65
C ASP A 68 -20.99 -8.37 15.52
N GLY A 69 -21.66 -7.20 15.49
CA GLY A 69 -21.27 -5.99 16.21
C GLY A 69 -20.14 -5.21 15.52
N THR A 70 -19.69 -4.14 16.16
CA THR A 70 -18.74 -3.17 15.56
C THR A 70 -17.28 -3.56 15.68
N GLY A 71 -16.93 -4.51 16.54
CA GLY A 71 -15.55 -4.88 16.81
C GLY A 71 -15.35 -6.35 17.10
N ALA A 72 -14.12 -6.85 16.94
CA ALA A 72 -13.78 -8.24 17.25
C ALA A 72 -13.72 -8.54 18.77
N GLY A 73 -13.49 -7.52 19.60
CA GLY A 73 -13.51 -7.60 21.06
C GLY A 73 -12.30 -8.25 21.71
N ALA A 74 -11.41 -8.89 20.95
CA ALA A 74 -10.22 -9.58 21.44
C ALA A 74 -9.19 -9.80 20.33
N SER A 75 -7.99 -10.27 20.69
CA SER A 75 -7.02 -10.77 19.72
C SER A 75 -7.50 -12.04 19.03
N ARG A 76 -6.96 -12.28 17.82
CA ARG A 76 -7.37 -13.39 16.95
C ARG A 76 -7.23 -14.76 17.63
N LEU A 77 -6.22 -14.97 18.45
CA LEU A 77 -5.94 -16.25 19.12
C LEU A 77 -6.76 -16.47 20.42
N VAL A 78 -7.49 -15.45 20.87
CA VAL A 78 -8.37 -15.58 22.04
C VAL A 78 -9.81 -15.79 21.56
N THR A 79 -10.59 -14.75 21.36
CA THR A 79 -11.97 -14.79 20.88
C THR A 79 -12.25 -13.85 19.71
N GLY A 80 -11.22 -13.16 19.21
CA GLY A 80 -11.34 -12.19 18.13
C GLY A 80 -11.40 -12.78 16.71
N THR A 81 -11.24 -14.12 16.55
CA THR A 81 -11.48 -14.79 15.27
C THR A 81 -12.95 -15.13 15.12
N ARG A 82 -13.56 -14.64 14.04
CA ARG A 82 -14.91 -14.97 13.63
C ARG A 82 -14.91 -15.70 12.30
N SER A 83 -16.02 -16.33 11.93
CA SER A 83 -16.19 -17.02 10.62
C SER A 83 -15.84 -16.13 9.43
N LEU A 84 -16.18 -14.83 9.51
CA LEU A 84 -15.83 -13.85 8.48
C LEU A 84 -14.33 -13.74 8.23
N HIS A 85 -13.49 -13.80 9.26
CA HIS A 85 -12.04 -13.77 9.11
C HIS A 85 -11.53 -15.01 8.36
N ALA A 86 -12.00 -16.20 8.77
CA ALA A 86 -11.61 -17.45 8.12
C ALA A 86 -12.07 -17.49 6.65
N GLN A 87 -13.27 -16.99 6.38
CA GLN A 87 -13.80 -16.87 5.03
C GLN A 87 -12.92 -15.94 4.17
N LEU A 88 -12.63 -14.71 4.63
CA LEU A 88 -11.81 -13.76 3.90
C LEU A 88 -10.38 -14.30 3.67
N GLU A 89 -9.79 -14.98 4.65
CA GLU A 89 -8.48 -15.63 4.50
C GLU A 89 -8.50 -16.72 3.42
N ALA A 90 -9.56 -17.54 3.35
CA ALA A 90 -9.73 -18.54 2.30
C ALA A 90 -9.91 -17.88 0.91
N GLU A 91 -10.70 -16.80 0.82
CA GLU A 91 -10.93 -16.05 -0.41
C GLU A 91 -9.65 -15.38 -0.92
N ILE A 92 -8.81 -14.81 -0.03
CA ILE A 92 -7.51 -14.23 -0.39
C ILE A 92 -6.56 -15.33 -0.87
N ALA A 93 -6.48 -16.47 -0.17
CA ALA A 93 -5.64 -17.59 -0.59
C ALA A 93 -6.03 -18.07 -2.00
N GLN A 94 -7.33 -18.24 -2.26
CA GLN A 94 -7.85 -18.59 -3.59
C GLN A 94 -7.52 -17.53 -4.65
N TRP A 95 -7.68 -16.24 -4.32
CA TRP A 95 -7.38 -15.13 -5.23
C TRP A 95 -5.91 -15.11 -5.63
N LYS A 96 -5.02 -15.41 -4.68
CA LYS A 96 -3.56 -15.39 -4.88
C LYS A 96 -3.00 -16.71 -5.40
N GLY A 97 -3.81 -17.77 -5.45
CA GLY A 97 -3.34 -19.10 -5.84
C GLY A 97 -2.33 -19.68 -4.83
N THR A 98 -2.47 -19.33 -3.54
CA THR A 98 -1.61 -19.80 -2.46
C THR A 98 -2.35 -20.80 -1.57
N GLU A 99 -1.61 -21.55 -0.75
CA GLU A 99 -2.19 -22.57 0.12
C GLU A 99 -2.97 -21.97 1.29
N LYS A 100 -2.55 -20.78 1.77
CA LYS A 100 -3.13 -20.13 2.95
C LYS A 100 -2.91 -18.63 2.93
N ALA A 101 -3.78 -17.90 3.63
CA ALA A 101 -3.61 -16.48 3.91
C ALA A 101 -3.90 -16.17 5.37
N LEU A 102 -3.47 -14.99 5.82
CA LEU A 102 -3.67 -14.46 7.17
C LEU A 102 -4.02 -12.97 7.07
N VAL A 103 -5.07 -12.55 7.77
CA VAL A 103 -5.52 -11.16 7.82
C VAL A 103 -4.96 -10.44 9.05
N PHE A 104 -4.51 -9.21 8.85
CA PHE A 104 -3.97 -8.29 9.84
C PHE A 104 -4.83 -7.02 9.92
N PRO A 105 -4.75 -6.24 11.03
CA PRO A 105 -5.50 -4.99 11.16
C PRO A 105 -5.14 -3.92 10.12
N THR A 106 -3.92 -3.91 9.61
CA THR A 106 -3.45 -2.99 8.56
C THR A 106 -2.38 -3.64 7.68
N GLY A 107 -2.15 -3.12 6.47
CA GLY A 107 -1.00 -3.51 5.64
C GLY A 107 0.36 -3.24 6.32
N TYR A 108 0.44 -2.16 7.10
CA TYR A 108 1.62 -1.87 7.93
C TYR A 108 1.90 -3.00 8.93
N ALA A 109 0.87 -3.46 9.65
CA ALA A 109 0.98 -4.57 10.60
C ALA A 109 1.34 -5.90 9.90
N ALA A 110 0.84 -6.12 8.68
CA ALA A 110 1.18 -7.29 7.88
C ALA A 110 2.67 -7.29 7.52
N ASN A 111 3.21 -6.19 6.99
CA ASN A 111 4.63 -6.06 6.67
C ASN A 111 5.53 -6.25 7.90
N ILE A 112 5.23 -5.56 9.01
CA ILE A 112 5.97 -5.76 10.27
C ILE A 112 5.93 -7.23 10.72
N GLY A 113 4.75 -7.86 10.68
CA GLY A 113 4.57 -9.26 11.08
C GLY A 113 5.38 -10.22 10.22
N VAL A 114 5.33 -10.06 8.90
CA VAL A 114 6.06 -10.88 7.94
C VAL A 114 7.57 -10.70 8.11
N MET A 115 8.06 -9.46 8.10
CA MET A 115 9.49 -9.17 8.18
C MET A 115 10.10 -9.63 9.50
N THR A 116 9.44 -9.36 10.63
CA THR A 116 9.96 -9.77 11.96
C THR A 116 9.91 -11.27 12.19
N THR A 117 9.02 -11.99 11.51
CA THR A 117 8.89 -13.45 11.64
C THR A 117 9.86 -14.16 10.72
N LEU A 118 9.88 -13.83 9.43
CA LEU A 118 10.70 -14.52 8.42
C LEU A 118 12.15 -14.04 8.44
N GLY A 119 12.38 -12.78 8.75
CA GLY A 119 13.69 -12.17 8.94
C GLY A 119 14.33 -12.42 10.30
N ALA A 120 13.80 -13.34 11.13
CA ALA A 120 14.36 -13.66 12.45
C ALA A 120 15.81 -14.16 12.34
N SER A 121 16.51 -14.22 13.50
CA SER A 121 17.95 -14.46 13.61
C SER A 121 18.49 -15.54 12.66
N GLY A 122 19.61 -15.25 12.01
CA GLY A 122 20.28 -16.13 11.04
C GLY A 122 19.76 -15.97 9.60
N ALA A 123 18.86 -15.02 9.33
CA ALA A 123 18.51 -14.62 7.98
C ALA A 123 19.22 -13.30 7.60
N THR A 124 19.46 -13.10 6.31
CA THR A 124 19.80 -11.80 5.73
C THR A 124 18.62 -11.30 4.89
N ILE A 125 18.22 -10.06 5.12
CA ILE A 125 17.12 -9.41 4.38
C ILE A 125 17.74 -8.51 3.31
N PHE A 126 17.31 -8.68 2.06
CA PHE A 126 17.65 -7.82 0.93
C PHE A 126 16.41 -6.97 0.61
N SER A 127 16.51 -5.66 0.83
CA SER A 127 15.40 -4.72 0.66
C SER A 127 15.70 -3.76 -0.48
N ASP A 128 14.74 -3.57 -1.39
CA ASP A 128 14.81 -2.51 -2.39
C ASP A 128 14.89 -1.13 -1.72
N ALA A 129 15.70 -0.23 -2.28
CA ALA A 129 15.98 1.10 -1.74
C ALA A 129 14.74 1.99 -1.62
N LEU A 130 13.70 1.76 -2.43
CA LEU A 130 12.45 2.54 -2.43
C LEU A 130 11.29 1.85 -1.74
N ASN A 131 11.54 0.77 -1.01
CA ASN A 131 10.50 0.07 -0.27
C ASN A 131 9.79 0.98 0.75
N HIS A 132 8.51 0.72 0.96
CA HIS A 132 7.66 1.45 1.89
C HIS A 132 8.18 1.41 3.33
N ALA A 133 7.91 2.47 4.09
CA ALA A 133 8.34 2.63 5.49
C ALA A 133 7.99 1.41 6.36
N SER A 134 6.85 0.75 6.17
CA SER A 134 6.47 -0.46 6.91
C SER A 134 7.42 -1.64 6.70
N ILE A 135 7.99 -1.76 5.50
CA ILE A 135 9.00 -2.78 5.16
C ILE A 135 10.32 -2.41 5.85
N ILE A 136 10.74 -1.14 5.72
CA ILE A 136 11.97 -0.63 6.36
C ILE A 136 11.91 -0.83 7.89
N ASP A 137 10.79 -0.46 8.50
CA ASP A 137 10.61 -0.62 9.96
C ASP A 137 10.54 -2.11 10.34
N GLY A 138 9.92 -2.95 9.51
CA GLY A 138 9.93 -4.39 9.67
C GLY A 138 11.33 -4.98 9.62
N CYS A 139 12.18 -4.55 8.69
CA CYS A 139 13.59 -4.94 8.61
C CYS A 139 14.37 -4.54 9.86
N ARG A 140 14.19 -3.30 10.35
CA ARG A 140 14.82 -2.83 11.59
C ARG A 140 14.40 -3.63 12.81
N LEU A 141 13.11 -3.93 12.93
CA LEU A 141 12.54 -4.68 14.05
C LEU A 141 12.90 -6.17 14.00
N ALA A 142 13.15 -6.73 12.82
CA ALA A 142 13.55 -8.14 12.65
C ALA A 142 14.88 -8.48 13.32
N LYS A 143 15.75 -7.46 13.56
CA LYS A 143 17.12 -7.63 14.10
C LYS A 143 18.00 -8.56 13.26
N ALA A 144 17.64 -8.78 11.99
CA ALA A 144 18.44 -9.47 11.01
C ALA A 144 19.45 -8.52 10.37
N HIS A 145 20.49 -9.08 9.75
CA HIS A 145 21.33 -8.30 8.86
C HIS A 145 20.49 -7.85 7.65
N SER A 146 20.47 -6.55 7.37
CA SER A 146 19.71 -5.99 6.25
C SER A 146 20.65 -5.33 5.26
N VAL A 147 20.52 -5.72 3.99
CA VAL A 147 21.25 -5.20 2.85
C VAL A 147 20.25 -4.46 1.95
N VAL A 148 20.46 -3.16 1.75
CA VAL A 148 19.67 -2.38 0.81
C VAL A 148 20.33 -2.47 -0.56
N PHE A 149 19.58 -2.89 -1.58
CA PHE A 149 20.06 -2.89 -2.96
C PHE A 149 19.44 -1.73 -3.75
N PRO A 150 20.13 -1.21 -4.79
CA PRO A 150 19.62 -0.13 -5.61
C PRO A 150 18.27 -0.51 -6.23
N HIS A 151 17.41 0.49 -6.37
CA HIS A 151 16.05 0.30 -6.84
C HIS A 151 15.98 -0.47 -8.18
N ASN A 152 15.23 -1.59 -8.16
CA ASN A 152 15.05 -2.50 -9.30
C ASN A 152 16.33 -3.09 -9.90
N ASP A 153 17.47 -3.01 -9.21
CA ASP A 153 18.76 -3.51 -9.69
C ASP A 153 18.91 -5.01 -9.40
N VAL A 154 18.48 -5.81 -10.37
CA VAL A 154 18.51 -7.28 -10.29
C VAL A 154 19.94 -7.82 -10.31
N GLU A 155 20.89 -7.14 -10.98
CA GLU A 155 22.28 -7.58 -11.09
C GLU A 155 23.01 -7.43 -9.76
N VAL A 156 22.85 -6.28 -9.09
CA VAL A 156 23.40 -6.07 -7.75
C VAL A 156 22.76 -7.03 -6.74
N LEU A 157 21.45 -7.28 -6.84
CA LEU A 157 20.78 -8.27 -5.99
C LEU A 157 21.36 -9.68 -6.21
N ASP A 158 21.54 -10.13 -7.45
CA ASP A 158 22.15 -11.43 -7.77
C ASP A 158 23.56 -11.58 -7.16
N ALA A 159 24.38 -10.54 -7.31
CA ALA A 159 25.73 -10.52 -6.73
C ALA A 159 25.71 -10.61 -5.19
N ASN A 160 24.82 -9.86 -4.55
CA ASN A 160 24.64 -9.86 -3.10
C ASN A 160 24.15 -11.23 -2.57
N LEU A 161 23.18 -11.84 -3.24
CA LEU A 161 22.65 -13.16 -2.88
C LEU A 161 23.70 -14.25 -3.03
N ARG A 162 24.53 -14.18 -4.08
CA ARG A 162 25.65 -15.11 -4.31
C ARG A 162 26.70 -15.04 -3.20
N ALA A 163 27.01 -13.83 -2.71
CA ALA A 163 28.01 -13.59 -1.67
C ALA A 163 27.49 -13.95 -0.25
N THR A 164 26.20 -14.21 -0.09
CA THR A 164 25.60 -14.40 1.23
C THR A 164 25.28 -15.87 1.48
N ALA A 165 25.73 -16.41 2.61
CA ALA A 165 25.37 -17.74 3.10
C ALA A 165 24.10 -17.70 3.97
N GLY A 166 23.51 -18.87 4.21
CA GLY A 166 22.35 -19.02 5.10
C GLY A 166 21.01 -18.63 4.47
N ARG A 167 20.02 -18.34 5.31
CA ARG A 167 18.67 -17.98 4.87
C ARG A 167 18.63 -16.57 4.31
N LYS A 168 18.03 -16.41 3.14
CA LYS A 168 17.94 -15.15 2.40
C LYS A 168 16.48 -14.79 2.20
N LEU A 169 16.14 -13.56 2.52
CA LEU A 169 14.79 -12.98 2.34
C LEU A 169 14.93 -11.74 1.46
N VAL A 170 14.33 -11.77 0.29
CA VAL A 170 14.25 -10.60 -0.61
C VAL A 170 12.88 -9.95 -0.45
N VAL A 171 12.82 -8.62 -0.34
CA VAL A 171 11.55 -7.90 -0.24
C VAL A 171 11.51 -6.71 -1.18
N THR A 172 10.39 -6.58 -1.91
CA THR A 172 10.11 -5.49 -2.85
C THR A 172 8.62 -5.16 -2.88
N GLU A 173 8.27 -3.97 -3.39
CA GLU A 173 6.91 -3.64 -3.77
C GLU A 173 6.65 -4.06 -5.23
N ALA A 174 5.45 -4.54 -5.54
CA ALA A 174 5.06 -4.82 -6.93
C ALA A 174 4.88 -3.54 -7.76
N VAL A 175 4.41 -2.48 -7.08
CA VAL A 175 4.28 -1.11 -7.61
C VAL A 175 4.70 -0.15 -6.51
N PHE A 176 5.68 0.69 -6.78
CA PHE A 176 6.24 1.62 -5.78
C PHE A 176 5.35 2.83 -5.54
N SER A 177 5.15 3.15 -4.27
CA SER A 177 4.11 4.06 -3.80
C SER A 177 4.29 5.52 -4.22
N MET A 178 5.53 5.97 -4.48
CA MET A 178 5.84 7.38 -4.81
C MET A 178 6.16 7.57 -6.29
N ASP A 179 6.60 6.54 -6.97
CA ASP A 179 7.05 6.57 -8.36
C ASP A 179 6.07 5.92 -9.33
N GLY A 180 5.26 4.99 -8.84
CA GLY A 180 4.24 4.29 -9.63
C GLY A 180 4.81 3.31 -10.65
N ASP A 181 6.11 3.09 -10.64
CA ASP A 181 6.79 2.09 -11.46
C ASP A 181 6.64 0.69 -10.87
N LYS A 182 7.01 -0.33 -11.64
CA LYS A 182 6.87 -1.74 -11.29
C LYS A 182 8.21 -2.40 -11.04
N ALA A 183 8.25 -3.28 -10.05
CA ALA A 183 9.37 -4.19 -9.89
C ALA A 183 9.43 -5.21 -11.06
N PRO A 184 10.63 -5.62 -11.49
CA PRO A 184 10.84 -6.69 -12.47
C PRO A 184 10.65 -8.07 -11.79
N LEU A 185 9.42 -8.38 -11.34
CA LEU A 185 9.12 -9.53 -10.48
C LEU A 185 9.58 -10.87 -11.05
N ALA A 186 9.46 -11.08 -12.38
CA ALA A 186 9.91 -12.30 -13.02
C ALA A 186 11.43 -12.50 -12.90
N ASP A 187 12.20 -11.41 -13.06
CA ASP A 187 13.65 -11.44 -12.94
C ASP A 187 14.09 -11.64 -11.50
N LEU A 188 13.47 -10.92 -10.57
CA LEU A 188 13.69 -11.07 -9.12
C LEU A 188 13.39 -12.49 -8.66
N ALA A 189 12.28 -13.09 -9.11
CA ALA A 189 11.92 -14.46 -8.77
C ALA A 189 12.94 -15.47 -9.32
N ARG A 190 13.41 -15.29 -10.56
CA ARG A 190 14.46 -16.17 -11.13
C ARG A 190 15.77 -16.10 -10.35
N VAL A 191 16.15 -14.92 -9.91
CA VAL A 191 17.34 -14.73 -9.08
C VAL A 191 17.14 -15.34 -7.69
N CYS A 192 15.98 -15.14 -7.07
CA CYS A 192 15.64 -15.75 -5.78
C CYS A 192 15.67 -17.28 -5.86
N ASP A 193 15.10 -17.89 -6.89
CA ASP A 193 15.11 -19.34 -7.11
C ASP A 193 16.54 -19.88 -7.21
N ARG A 194 17.37 -19.23 -8.03
CA ARG A 194 18.80 -19.61 -8.22
C ARG A 194 19.59 -19.67 -6.91
N HIS A 195 19.27 -18.79 -5.97
CA HIS A 195 20.01 -18.68 -4.71
C HIS A 195 19.25 -19.23 -3.49
N GLY A 196 18.11 -19.90 -3.69
CA GLY A 196 17.28 -20.43 -2.62
C GLY A 196 16.79 -19.33 -1.65
N ALA A 197 16.45 -18.15 -2.17
CA ALA A 197 15.91 -17.03 -1.40
C ALA A 197 14.40 -17.04 -1.43
N LEU A 198 13.77 -16.67 -0.30
CA LEU A 198 12.34 -16.42 -0.22
C LEU A 198 12.05 -14.99 -0.70
N LEU A 199 11.09 -14.81 -1.61
CA LEU A 199 10.68 -13.50 -2.12
C LEU A 199 9.40 -13.02 -1.42
N VAL A 200 9.44 -11.84 -0.80
CA VAL A 200 8.26 -11.13 -0.28
C VAL A 200 7.89 -10.01 -1.26
N VAL A 201 6.64 -10.01 -1.70
CA VAL A 201 6.11 -9.02 -2.65
C VAL A 201 4.96 -8.25 -1.99
N ASP A 202 5.15 -6.96 -1.75
CA ASP A 202 4.07 -6.07 -1.31
C ASP A 202 3.26 -5.59 -2.52
N GLU A 203 1.99 -5.95 -2.54
CA GLU A 203 1.04 -5.63 -3.62
C GLU A 203 0.12 -4.45 -3.30
N ALA A 204 0.41 -3.67 -2.27
CA ALA A 204 -0.50 -2.62 -1.78
C ALA A 204 -0.98 -1.67 -2.89
N HIS A 205 -0.19 -1.46 -3.93
CA HIS A 205 -0.48 -0.58 -5.06
C HIS A 205 -0.74 -1.30 -6.40
N ALA A 206 -0.81 -2.64 -6.41
CA ALA A 206 -1.03 -3.44 -7.61
C ALA A 206 -2.51 -3.49 -8.05
N ALA A 207 -3.15 -2.34 -8.19
CA ALA A 207 -4.59 -2.21 -8.48
C ALA A 207 -5.02 -2.85 -9.80
N LEU A 208 -4.15 -2.87 -10.80
CA LEU A 208 -4.40 -3.49 -12.10
C LEU A 208 -4.09 -5.01 -12.11
N GLY A 209 -3.69 -5.55 -10.98
CA GLY A 209 -3.26 -6.95 -10.83
C GLY A 209 -1.77 -7.16 -11.13
N LEU A 210 -1.28 -8.32 -10.75
CA LEU A 210 0.06 -8.81 -11.10
C LEU A 210 0.06 -9.52 -12.45
N PRO A 211 1.24 -9.74 -13.05
CA PRO A 211 1.38 -10.65 -14.18
C PRO A 211 0.78 -12.03 -13.86
N ARG A 212 0.19 -12.68 -14.87
CA ARG A 212 -0.47 -13.99 -14.69
C ARG A 212 0.51 -15.16 -14.55
N GLU A 213 1.76 -14.94 -14.93
CA GLU A 213 2.80 -15.97 -14.85
C GLU A 213 3.18 -16.22 -13.38
N PRO A 214 3.25 -17.48 -12.94
CA PRO A 214 3.68 -17.82 -11.61
C PRO A 214 5.12 -17.35 -11.36
N LEU A 215 5.40 -16.90 -10.14
CA LEU A 215 6.77 -16.61 -9.72
C LEU A 215 7.55 -17.93 -9.59
N ALA A 216 8.77 -17.95 -10.10
CA ALA A 216 9.59 -19.16 -10.17
C ALA A 216 10.13 -19.65 -8.80
N CYS A 217 10.08 -18.83 -7.76
CA CYS A 217 10.63 -19.12 -6.44
C CYS A 217 9.56 -19.25 -5.36
N GLU A 218 9.96 -19.74 -4.19
CA GLU A 218 9.13 -19.63 -2.98
C GLU A 218 8.87 -18.16 -2.66
N HIS A 219 7.60 -17.81 -2.40
CA HIS A 219 7.21 -16.42 -2.21
C HIS A 219 6.07 -16.24 -1.22
N VAL A 220 5.97 -15.00 -0.70
CA VAL A 220 4.88 -14.52 0.14
C VAL A 220 4.37 -13.22 -0.45
N PHE A 221 3.09 -13.16 -0.73
CA PHE A 221 2.42 -11.91 -1.07
C PHE A 221 1.96 -11.22 0.21
N VAL A 222 2.18 -9.92 0.27
CA VAL A 222 1.64 -9.04 1.31
C VAL A 222 0.82 -7.95 0.64
N GLY A 223 -0.25 -7.52 1.28
CA GLY A 223 -1.05 -6.45 0.71
C GLY A 223 -1.94 -5.76 1.73
N THR A 224 -2.75 -4.85 1.23
CA THR A 224 -3.71 -4.11 2.04
C THR A 224 -5.12 -4.26 1.50
N LEU A 225 -6.09 -4.22 2.41
CA LEU A 225 -7.52 -4.15 2.07
C LEU A 225 -7.98 -2.70 1.92
N SER A 226 -7.13 -1.71 2.34
CA SER A 226 -7.53 -0.30 2.50
C SER A 226 -7.35 0.58 1.26
N LYS A 227 -6.83 0.04 0.18
CA LYS A 227 -6.63 0.77 -1.08
C LYS A 227 -7.58 0.26 -2.16
N THR A 228 -7.13 -0.66 -2.99
CA THR A 228 -7.92 -1.21 -4.11
C THR A 228 -9.26 -1.82 -3.67
N LEU A 229 -9.32 -2.45 -2.49
CA LEU A 229 -10.53 -3.07 -1.95
C LEU A 229 -11.40 -2.13 -1.09
N GLY A 230 -10.94 -0.91 -0.80
CA GLY A 230 -11.73 0.13 -0.16
C GLY A 230 -12.22 -0.14 1.27
N ALA A 231 -11.63 -1.12 1.98
CA ALA A 231 -11.92 -1.47 3.38
C ALA A 231 -10.72 -1.11 4.29
N LEU A 232 -10.71 -1.55 5.54
CA LEU A 232 -9.52 -1.49 6.39
C LEU A 232 -8.92 -2.89 6.52
N GLY A 233 -7.60 -3.00 6.67
CA GLY A 233 -6.89 -4.23 6.96
C GLY A 233 -5.66 -4.44 6.08
N GLY A 234 -4.95 -5.53 6.38
CA GLY A 234 -3.85 -6.05 5.60
C GLY A 234 -3.90 -7.57 5.54
N TRP A 235 -3.08 -8.17 4.72
CA TRP A 235 -3.01 -9.62 4.57
C TRP A 235 -1.63 -10.10 4.14
N ALA A 236 -1.33 -11.36 4.45
CA ALA A 236 -0.21 -12.10 3.90
C ALA A 236 -0.73 -13.43 3.34
N ALA A 237 -0.19 -13.89 2.20
CA ALA A 237 -0.58 -15.14 1.55
C ALA A 237 0.65 -15.87 1.03
N GLY A 238 0.70 -17.19 1.24
CA GLY A 238 1.87 -18.01 0.88
C GLY A 238 1.65 -19.49 1.16
N SER A 239 2.74 -20.23 1.35
CA SER A 239 2.68 -21.63 1.74
C SER A 239 2.03 -21.78 3.12
N ARG A 240 1.40 -22.94 3.35
CA ARG A 240 0.80 -23.27 4.66
C ARG A 240 1.82 -23.13 5.79
N ALA A 241 3.03 -23.62 5.59
CA ALA A 241 4.09 -23.56 6.59
C ALA A 241 4.45 -22.11 6.96
N THR A 242 4.57 -21.24 5.97
CA THR A 242 4.84 -19.82 6.20
C THR A 242 3.73 -19.13 6.96
N ILE A 243 2.47 -19.35 6.57
CA ILE A 243 1.32 -18.72 7.24
C ILE A 243 1.13 -19.27 8.65
N ASP A 244 1.31 -20.58 8.87
CA ASP A 244 1.26 -21.16 10.21
C ASP A 244 2.37 -20.61 11.12
N LEU A 245 3.56 -20.36 10.58
CA LEU A 245 4.62 -19.68 11.32
C LEU A 245 4.23 -18.24 11.70
N LEU A 246 3.59 -17.49 10.79
CA LEU A 246 3.09 -16.14 11.08
C LEU A 246 2.04 -16.16 12.21
N VAL A 247 1.10 -17.10 12.19
CA VAL A 247 0.09 -17.27 13.26
C VAL A 247 0.76 -17.46 14.62
N ASN A 248 1.89 -18.18 14.67
CA ASN A 248 2.58 -18.54 15.90
C ASN A 248 3.65 -17.54 16.35
N ARG A 249 4.10 -16.63 15.47
CA ARG A 249 5.26 -15.75 15.75
C ARG A 249 5.03 -14.27 15.45
N ALA A 250 4.13 -13.91 14.54
CA ALA A 250 3.90 -12.52 14.17
C ALA A 250 3.26 -11.75 15.33
N ARG A 251 4.05 -10.92 16.00
CA ARG A 251 3.59 -10.15 17.16
C ARG A 251 2.43 -9.20 16.82
N THR A 252 2.43 -8.64 15.60
CA THR A 252 1.36 -7.76 15.11
C THR A 252 0.05 -8.49 14.80
N PHE A 253 0.06 -9.82 14.81
CA PHE A 253 -1.13 -10.66 14.76
C PHE A 253 -1.54 -11.14 16.15
N ILE A 254 -0.57 -11.60 16.96
CA ILE A 254 -0.83 -12.24 18.27
C ILE A 254 -1.34 -11.22 19.30
N PHE A 255 -0.71 -10.02 19.34
CA PHE A 255 -0.90 -9.05 20.43
C PHE A 255 -1.73 -7.84 20.01
N THR A 256 -2.58 -7.98 19.01
CA THR A 256 -3.52 -6.95 18.57
C THR A 256 -4.95 -7.48 18.52
N THR A 257 -5.92 -6.59 18.64
CA THR A 257 -7.34 -6.92 18.42
C THR A 257 -7.54 -7.30 16.94
N GLY A 258 -8.40 -8.29 16.69
CA GLY A 258 -8.76 -8.70 15.34
C GLY A 258 -9.43 -7.56 14.55
N LEU A 259 -9.37 -7.65 13.22
CA LEU A 259 -10.07 -6.73 12.33
C LEU A 259 -11.57 -6.72 12.63
N SER A 260 -12.24 -5.57 12.45
CA SER A 260 -13.68 -5.47 12.72
C SER A 260 -14.50 -6.39 11.78
N PRO A 261 -15.65 -6.91 12.24
CA PRO A 261 -16.55 -7.65 11.37
C PRO A 261 -16.98 -6.85 10.13
N ALA A 262 -17.22 -5.54 10.30
CA ALA A 262 -17.62 -4.65 9.22
C ALA A 262 -16.54 -4.55 8.12
N ASP A 263 -15.28 -4.28 8.51
CA ASP A 263 -14.18 -4.19 7.54
C ASP A 263 -13.88 -5.54 6.91
N THR A 264 -14.01 -6.64 7.67
CA THR A 264 -13.79 -8.00 7.15
C THR A 264 -14.83 -8.35 6.09
N ALA A 265 -16.11 -8.07 6.34
CA ALA A 265 -17.19 -8.31 5.37
C ALA A 265 -17.10 -7.36 4.15
N ALA A 266 -16.76 -6.11 4.38
CA ALA A 266 -16.51 -5.15 3.31
C ALA A 266 -15.39 -5.62 2.37
N ALA A 267 -14.27 -6.09 2.94
CA ALA A 267 -13.14 -6.59 2.16
C ALA A 267 -13.50 -7.85 1.34
N SER A 268 -14.27 -8.78 1.92
CA SER A 268 -14.77 -9.98 1.22
C SER A 268 -15.67 -9.59 0.06
N ALA A 269 -16.64 -8.71 0.27
CA ALA A 269 -17.53 -8.20 -0.79
C ALA A 269 -16.75 -7.44 -1.88
N ALA A 270 -15.79 -6.61 -1.49
CA ALA A 270 -14.93 -5.89 -2.44
C ALA A 270 -14.06 -6.85 -3.27
N LEU A 271 -13.54 -7.91 -2.66
CA LEU A 271 -12.78 -8.94 -3.37
C LEU A 271 -13.67 -9.71 -4.35
N ALA A 272 -14.93 -9.99 -3.98
CA ALA A 272 -15.89 -10.60 -4.90
C ALA A 272 -16.15 -9.70 -6.11
N VAL A 273 -16.38 -8.39 -5.92
CA VAL A 273 -16.51 -7.42 -7.02
C VAL A 273 -15.22 -7.36 -7.84
N TYR A 274 -14.04 -7.26 -7.21
CA TYR A 274 -12.75 -7.22 -7.92
C TYR A 274 -12.54 -8.42 -8.86
N ARG A 275 -13.01 -9.62 -8.47
CA ARG A 275 -12.87 -10.86 -9.23
C ARG A 275 -13.97 -11.08 -10.28
N SER A 276 -15.01 -10.27 -10.29
CA SER A 276 -16.15 -10.36 -11.22
C SER A 276 -15.88 -9.63 -12.53
N GLU A 277 -16.82 -9.76 -13.48
CA GLU A 277 -16.82 -8.99 -14.73
C GLU A 277 -16.90 -7.48 -14.49
N GLU A 278 -17.66 -7.04 -13.46
CA GLU A 278 -17.69 -5.64 -13.03
C GLU A 278 -16.30 -5.15 -12.63
N GLY A 279 -15.56 -5.94 -11.86
CA GLY A 279 -14.18 -5.62 -11.47
C GLY A 279 -13.24 -5.52 -12.69
N GLU A 280 -13.43 -6.31 -13.72
CA GLU A 280 -12.69 -6.18 -14.98
C GLU A 280 -13.06 -4.88 -15.72
N GLN A 281 -14.33 -4.50 -15.72
CA GLN A 281 -14.78 -3.22 -16.29
C GLN A 281 -14.17 -2.03 -15.53
N LEU A 282 -14.14 -2.07 -14.20
CA LEU A 282 -13.49 -1.06 -13.37
C LEU A 282 -11.98 -0.96 -13.67
N ARG A 283 -11.27 -2.09 -13.81
CA ARG A 283 -9.84 -2.07 -14.18
C ARG A 283 -9.61 -1.52 -15.58
N ARG A 284 -10.47 -1.83 -16.55
CA ARG A 284 -10.43 -1.22 -17.90
C ARG A 284 -10.64 0.28 -17.84
N LYS A 285 -11.63 0.75 -17.05
CA LYS A 285 -11.87 2.17 -16.85
C LYS A 285 -10.68 2.87 -16.17
N LEU A 286 -10.11 2.27 -15.14
CA LEU A 286 -8.89 2.78 -14.49
C LEU A 286 -7.74 2.88 -15.51
N ARG A 287 -7.54 1.85 -16.35
CA ARG A 287 -6.52 1.86 -17.40
C ARG A 287 -6.75 3.02 -18.39
N ALA A 288 -7.98 3.20 -18.85
CA ALA A 288 -8.33 4.30 -19.75
C ALA A 288 -8.06 5.68 -19.11
N ASN A 289 -8.40 5.86 -17.83
CA ASN A 289 -8.11 7.11 -17.10
C ASN A 289 -6.61 7.37 -16.96
N ILE A 290 -5.81 6.32 -16.74
CA ILE A 290 -4.34 6.43 -16.69
C ILE A 290 -3.81 6.86 -18.07
N ASP A 291 -4.23 6.18 -19.13
CA ASP A 291 -3.74 6.45 -20.48
C ASP A 291 -4.14 7.85 -21.00
N ALA A 292 -5.27 8.39 -20.55
CA ALA A 292 -5.69 9.75 -20.84
C ALA A 292 -4.77 10.82 -20.21
N ILE A 293 -4.10 10.49 -19.11
CA ILE A 293 -3.15 11.42 -18.45
C ILE A 293 -1.70 11.13 -18.88
N ARG A 294 -1.32 9.85 -18.89
CA ARG A 294 0.00 9.39 -19.32
C ARG A 294 -0.10 8.03 -19.99
N SER A 295 -0.10 8.05 -21.32
CA SER A 295 -0.19 6.81 -22.12
C SER A 295 0.89 5.81 -21.76
N GLY A 296 0.50 4.55 -21.56
CA GLY A 296 1.41 3.45 -21.24
C GLY A 296 1.96 3.44 -19.82
N HIS A 297 1.58 4.39 -18.95
CA HIS A 297 2.05 4.38 -17.57
C HIS A 297 1.59 3.13 -16.81
N PRO A 298 2.47 2.44 -16.06
CA PRO A 298 2.17 1.08 -15.59
C PRO A 298 1.16 1.00 -14.44
N SER A 299 0.89 2.10 -13.72
CA SER A 299 0.07 2.09 -12.51
C SER A 299 -0.84 3.33 -12.40
N PRO A 300 -1.80 3.34 -11.45
CA PRO A 300 -2.63 4.53 -11.21
C PRO A 300 -1.91 5.68 -10.50
N ILE A 301 -0.67 5.50 -10.09
CA ILE A 301 0.14 6.53 -9.44
C ILE A 301 1.02 7.18 -10.50
N VAL A 302 0.75 8.43 -10.83
CA VAL A 302 1.48 9.20 -11.85
C VAL A 302 2.26 10.33 -11.17
N PRO A 303 3.58 10.20 -10.99
CA PRO A 303 4.38 11.28 -10.43
C PRO A 303 4.59 12.38 -11.46
N LEU A 304 4.37 13.63 -11.07
CA LEU A 304 4.69 14.84 -11.84
C LEU A 304 5.86 15.52 -11.12
N ILE A 305 7.08 15.18 -11.52
CA ILE A 305 8.31 15.66 -10.87
C ILE A 305 8.53 17.11 -11.25
N LEU A 306 8.63 17.99 -10.23
CA LEU A 306 8.81 19.44 -10.39
C LEU A 306 10.18 19.92 -9.89
N GLY A 307 10.95 19.04 -9.26
CA GLY A 307 12.30 19.31 -8.77
C GLY A 307 12.31 19.96 -7.39
N SER A 308 12.05 21.26 -7.29
CA SER A 308 12.09 21.99 -6.01
C SER A 308 10.83 21.78 -5.16
N GLU A 309 10.98 22.00 -3.86
CA GLU A 309 9.85 21.95 -2.91
C GLU A 309 8.85 23.06 -3.16
N ASP A 310 9.35 24.27 -3.43
CA ASP A 310 8.51 25.45 -3.69
C ASP A 310 7.66 25.25 -4.95
N ALA A 311 8.25 24.76 -6.05
CA ALA A 311 7.50 24.47 -7.28
C ALA A 311 6.38 23.44 -7.04
N ALA A 312 6.65 22.39 -6.25
CA ALA A 312 5.66 21.38 -5.94
C ALA A 312 4.53 21.93 -5.06
N LEU A 313 4.85 22.77 -4.08
CA LEU A 313 3.88 23.42 -3.21
C LEU A 313 3.01 24.43 -3.96
N GLU A 314 3.62 25.24 -4.82
CA GLU A 314 2.92 26.24 -5.65
C GLU A 314 1.96 25.56 -6.63
N ALA A 315 2.42 24.55 -7.35
CA ALA A 315 1.57 23.78 -8.25
C ALA A 315 0.40 23.10 -7.52
N SER A 316 0.64 22.49 -6.35
CA SER A 316 -0.43 21.90 -5.52
C SER A 316 -1.46 22.95 -5.10
N ARG A 317 -1.02 24.16 -4.73
CA ARG A 317 -1.91 25.28 -4.35
C ARG A 317 -2.72 25.78 -5.54
N ALA A 318 -2.08 25.98 -6.68
CA ALA A 318 -2.73 26.45 -7.90
C ALA A 318 -3.82 25.45 -8.41
N LEU A 319 -3.57 24.14 -8.28
CA LEU A 319 -4.56 23.11 -8.58
C LEU A 319 -5.71 23.12 -7.57
N LEU A 320 -5.40 23.32 -6.29
CA LEU A 320 -6.43 23.42 -5.25
C LEU A 320 -7.39 24.57 -5.52
N GLU A 321 -6.90 25.72 -5.98
CA GLU A 321 -7.71 26.88 -6.38
C GLU A 321 -8.67 26.56 -7.54
N ARG A 322 -8.27 25.60 -8.41
CA ARG A 322 -9.10 25.09 -9.53
C ARG A 322 -10.05 23.94 -9.15
N GLY A 323 -10.18 23.67 -7.85
CA GLY A 323 -11.05 22.58 -7.36
C GLY A 323 -10.46 21.20 -7.50
N ILE A 324 -9.14 21.07 -7.64
CA ILE A 324 -8.43 19.80 -7.80
C ILE A 324 -7.45 19.61 -6.64
N PHE A 325 -7.55 18.48 -5.94
CA PHE A 325 -6.66 18.15 -4.83
C PHE A 325 -5.61 17.12 -5.26
N ILE A 326 -4.35 17.55 -5.34
CA ILE A 326 -3.16 16.70 -5.53
C ILE A 326 -2.10 17.16 -4.54
N PRO A 327 -1.59 16.29 -3.65
CA PRO A 327 -0.59 16.67 -2.67
C PRO A 327 0.80 16.84 -3.30
N ALA A 328 1.54 17.82 -2.81
CA ALA A 328 2.97 17.91 -3.02
C ALA A 328 3.68 16.90 -2.10
N ILE A 329 4.56 16.08 -2.67
CA ILE A 329 5.44 15.16 -1.96
C ILE A 329 6.86 15.72 -2.01
N ARG A 330 7.50 15.82 -0.84
CA ARG A 330 8.78 16.49 -0.63
C ARG A 330 9.71 15.62 0.22
N PRO A 331 10.99 15.95 0.32
CA PRO A 331 11.87 15.35 1.32
C PRO A 331 11.28 15.42 2.73
N PRO A 332 11.53 14.41 3.60
CA PRO A 332 12.36 13.23 3.37
C PRO A 332 11.62 12.06 2.69
N THR A 333 10.35 12.24 2.26
CA THR A 333 9.56 11.16 1.63
C THR A 333 10.12 10.78 0.25
N VAL A 334 10.70 11.74 -0.45
CA VAL A 334 11.39 11.56 -1.74
C VAL A 334 12.77 12.23 -1.66
N PRO A 335 13.74 11.84 -2.50
CA PRO A 335 15.06 12.47 -2.52
C PRO A 335 15.01 13.97 -2.79
N GLN A 336 16.00 14.70 -2.29
CA GLN A 336 16.15 16.13 -2.57
C GLN A 336 16.25 16.39 -4.08
N GLY A 337 15.61 17.46 -4.55
CA GLY A 337 15.56 17.80 -5.98
C GLY A 337 14.57 16.96 -6.80
N THR A 338 13.77 16.11 -6.15
CA THR A 338 12.76 15.26 -6.81
C THR A 338 11.35 15.47 -6.26
N SER A 339 11.10 16.65 -5.68
CA SER A 339 9.75 17.02 -5.22
C SER A 339 8.75 16.97 -6.36
N ARG A 340 7.55 16.48 -6.07
CA ARG A 340 6.56 16.12 -7.09
C ARG A 340 5.14 16.34 -6.62
N LEU A 341 4.21 16.41 -7.56
CA LEU A 341 2.81 16.11 -7.29
C LEU A 341 2.61 14.60 -7.45
N ARG A 342 2.01 13.96 -6.45
CA ARG A 342 1.64 12.55 -6.52
C ARG A 342 0.19 12.43 -6.97
N LEU A 343 -0.01 12.42 -8.27
CA LEU A 343 -1.31 12.22 -8.88
C LEU A 343 -1.73 10.76 -8.76
N THR A 344 -2.97 10.53 -8.32
CA THR A 344 -3.55 9.19 -8.21
C THR A 344 -4.88 9.14 -8.97
N LEU A 345 -5.03 8.12 -9.81
CA LEU A 345 -6.22 7.90 -10.62
C LEU A 345 -7.08 6.77 -10.06
N SER A 346 -8.39 6.89 -10.24
CA SER A 346 -9.38 5.89 -9.83
C SER A 346 -10.33 5.59 -10.99
N ALA A 347 -10.88 4.38 -11.01
CA ALA A 347 -11.95 4.00 -11.94
C ALA A 347 -13.21 4.86 -11.76
N ALA A 348 -13.43 5.39 -10.56
CA ALA A 348 -14.58 6.24 -10.26
C ALA A 348 -14.40 7.72 -10.70
N HIS A 349 -13.22 8.12 -11.20
CA HIS A 349 -13.09 9.40 -11.89
C HIS A 349 -13.83 9.34 -13.23
N THR A 350 -14.76 10.28 -13.43
CA THR A 350 -15.50 10.42 -14.70
C THR A 350 -14.64 11.05 -15.79
N ASP A 351 -15.05 10.92 -17.06
CA ASP A 351 -14.35 11.54 -18.18
C ASP A 351 -14.29 13.08 -18.04
N ALA A 352 -15.34 13.70 -17.49
CA ALA A 352 -15.36 15.12 -17.20
C ALA A 352 -14.31 15.53 -16.16
N MET A 353 -14.12 14.73 -15.09
CA MET A 353 -13.07 14.97 -14.09
C MET A 353 -11.67 14.82 -14.68
N ILE A 354 -11.45 13.83 -15.53
CA ILE A 354 -10.17 13.63 -16.23
C ILE A 354 -9.89 14.78 -17.19
N ALA A 355 -10.90 15.26 -17.93
CA ALA A 355 -10.76 16.42 -18.81
C ALA A 355 -10.43 17.71 -18.03
N GLN A 356 -11.12 17.94 -16.90
CA GLN A 356 -10.82 19.06 -16.00
C GLN A 356 -9.39 19.00 -15.45
N LEU A 357 -8.95 17.82 -15.01
CA LEU A 357 -7.57 17.60 -14.55
C LEU A 357 -6.57 17.92 -15.65
N SER A 358 -6.78 17.38 -16.87
CA SER A 358 -5.88 17.59 -18.01
C SER A 358 -5.75 19.06 -18.41
N ALA A 359 -6.87 19.81 -18.37
CA ALA A 359 -6.85 21.26 -18.62
C ALA A 359 -6.06 22.01 -17.55
N ALA A 360 -6.34 21.72 -16.27
CA ALA A 360 -5.67 22.38 -15.14
C ALA A 360 -4.15 22.06 -15.09
N LEU A 361 -3.75 20.82 -15.41
CA LEU A 361 -2.32 20.47 -15.48
C LEU A 361 -1.58 21.26 -16.56
N ARG A 362 -2.17 21.43 -17.76
CA ARG A 362 -1.56 22.26 -18.83
C ARG A 362 -1.40 23.72 -18.44
N GLU A 363 -2.33 24.28 -17.66
CA GLU A 363 -2.25 25.65 -17.19
C GLU A 363 -1.24 25.87 -16.07
N VAL A 364 -1.04 24.87 -15.20
CA VAL A 364 -0.25 25.02 -13.98
C VAL A 364 1.19 24.58 -14.18
N ILE A 365 1.41 23.54 -14.98
CA ILE A 365 2.76 22.95 -15.14
C ILE A 365 3.24 22.85 -16.60
N GLY A 366 2.43 23.30 -17.56
CA GLY A 366 2.78 23.34 -19.00
C GLY A 366 2.40 22.06 -19.70
#